data_45dec6370bea6054cc30f6b1367581b8
#
_entry.id   45dec6370bea6054cc30f6b1367581b8
#
_cell.length_a   1.000
_cell.length_b   1.000
_cell.length_c   1.000
_cell.angle_alpha   90.00
_cell.angle_beta   90.00
_cell.angle_gamma   90.00
#
_symmetry.space_group_name_H-M   'P 1'
#
loop_
_entity.id
_entity.type
_entity.pdbx_description
1 polymer ?
#
loop_
_entity_poly.entity_id
_entity_poly.type
_entity_poly.pdbx_seq_one_letter_code
_entity_poly.pdbx_strand_id
1 'polypeptide(L)'
;MRILILGAGKMGSFFTDILSFQHETAVFDVNPHQLRFVYNTYRFTTLEEIKEFEPELVINAVTVKYTLDAFRKVLPVLPKDCIISD
;
A
#
# COMPACT_ATOMS: atom_id res chain seq x y z
N MET A 1 12.14 -7.48 1.20
CA MET A 1 10.93 -7.34 2.02
C MET A 1 9.75 -6.93 1.16
N ARG A 2 8.58 -7.48 1.42
CA ARG A 2 7.37 -7.09 0.72
C ARG A 2 6.71 -5.95 1.48
N ILE A 3 6.58 -4.80 0.83
CA ILE A 3 6.05 -3.59 1.45
C ILE A 3 4.80 -3.15 0.71
N LEU A 4 3.72 -2.96 1.46
CA LEU A 4 2.49 -2.40 0.93
C LEU A 4 2.36 -0.95 1.38
N ILE A 5 2.11 -0.06 0.41
CA ILE A 5 1.86 1.35 0.68
C ILE A 5 0.37 1.60 0.46
N LEU A 6 -0.31 2.09 1.49
CA LEU A 6 -1.72 2.45 1.41
C LEU A 6 -1.85 3.89 0.95
N GLY A 7 -2.49 4.09 -0.21
CA GLY A 7 -2.70 5.40 -0.79
C GLY A 7 -1.64 5.78 -1.80
N ALA A 8 -2.08 6.21 -2.97
CA ALA A 8 -1.21 6.54 -4.10
C ALA A 8 -1.05 8.05 -4.33
N GLY A 9 -1.37 8.88 -3.33
CA GLY A 9 -1.15 10.32 -3.42
C GLY A 9 0.33 10.68 -3.47
N LYS A 10 0.66 11.96 -3.28
CA LYS A 10 2.05 12.43 -3.36
C LYS A 10 3.00 11.68 -2.46
N MET A 11 2.60 11.42 -1.20
CA MET A 11 3.45 10.70 -0.25
C MET A 11 3.60 9.23 -0.63
N GLY A 12 2.52 8.60 -1.10
CA GLY A 12 2.58 7.22 -1.55
C GLY A 12 3.54 7.04 -2.72
N SER A 13 3.46 7.91 -3.71
CA SER A 13 4.37 7.89 -4.86
C SER A 13 5.82 8.11 -4.43
N PHE A 14 6.04 9.04 -3.51
CA PHE A 14 7.36 9.33 -2.97
C PHE A 14 7.99 8.11 -2.28
N PHE A 15 7.23 7.45 -1.41
CA PHE A 15 7.71 6.24 -0.73
C PHE A 15 7.99 5.12 -1.72
N THR A 16 7.15 4.98 -2.73
CA THR A 16 7.36 3.97 -3.76
C THR A 16 8.66 4.17 -4.50
N ASP A 17 8.96 5.41 -4.89
CA ASP A 17 10.20 5.72 -5.59
C ASP A 17 11.43 5.37 -4.78
N ILE A 18 11.39 5.64 -3.47
CA ILE A 18 12.52 5.36 -2.59
C ILE A 18 12.68 3.86 -2.33
N LEU A 19 11.58 3.17 -2.06
CA LEU A 19 11.64 1.79 -1.57
C LEU A 19 11.73 0.74 -2.65
N SER A 20 11.31 1.07 -3.89
CA SER A 20 11.27 0.09 -4.97
C SER A 20 12.64 -0.45 -5.40
N PHE A 21 13.71 0.25 -5.06
CA PHE A 21 15.06 -0.17 -5.43
C PHE A 21 15.52 -1.43 -4.69
N GLN A 22 15.10 -1.62 -3.45
CA GLN A 22 15.61 -2.68 -2.59
C GLN A 22 14.54 -3.64 -2.09
N HIS A 23 13.27 -3.36 -2.38
CA HIS A 23 12.15 -4.13 -1.86
C HIS A 23 11.12 -4.41 -2.93
N GLU A 24 10.35 -5.47 -2.74
CA GLU A 24 9.14 -5.68 -3.51
C GLU A 24 8.07 -4.76 -2.93
N THR A 25 7.60 -3.81 -3.73
CA THR A 25 6.62 -2.83 -3.28
C THR A 25 5.32 -2.97 -4.05
N ALA A 26 4.23 -2.70 -3.36
CA ALA A 26 2.89 -2.58 -3.95
C ALA A 26 2.23 -1.34 -3.39
N VAL A 27 1.44 -0.67 -4.20
CA VAL A 27 0.63 0.46 -3.76
C VAL A 27 -0.84 0.09 -3.93
N PHE A 28 -1.62 0.28 -2.89
CA PHE A 28 -3.06 0.03 -2.91
C PHE A 28 -3.83 1.35 -2.89
N ASP A 29 -4.75 1.50 -3.83
CA ASP A 29 -5.72 2.59 -3.81
C ASP A 29 -7.00 2.09 -4.44
N VAL A 30 -8.14 2.37 -3.82
CA VAL A 30 -9.45 1.98 -4.36
C VAL A 30 -9.80 2.76 -5.62
N ASN A 31 -9.15 3.89 -5.84
CA ASN A 31 -9.34 4.70 -7.03
C ASN A 31 -8.19 4.45 -8.02
N PRO A 32 -8.43 3.72 -9.13
CA PRO A 32 -7.36 3.43 -10.10
C PRO A 32 -6.72 4.68 -10.69
N HIS A 33 -7.45 5.78 -10.75
CA HIS A 33 -6.92 7.04 -11.27
C HIS A 33 -5.75 7.56 -10.43
N GLN A 34 -5.75 7.30 -9.12
CA GLN A 34 -4.67 7.70 -8.23
C GLN A 34 -3.37 6.92 -8.51
N LEU A 35 -3.47 5.77 -9.14
CA LEU A 35 -2.32 4.92 -9.43
C LEU A 35 -1.60 5.29 -10.74
N ARG A 36 -2.10 6.25 -11.48
CA ARG A 36 -1.58 6.58 -12.81
C ARG A 36 -0.12 7.07 -12.83
N PHE A 37 0.35 7.61 -11.72
CA PHE A 37 1.71 8.11 -11.60
C PHE A 37 2.64 7.18 -10.82
N VAL A 38 2.16 5.98 -10.50
CA VAL A 38 2.95 4.99 -9.78
C VAL A 38 3.64 4.08 -10.78
N TYR A 39 4.98 4.03 -10.73
CA TYR A 39 5.80 3.24 -11.66
C TYR A 39 6.70 2.27 -10.88
N ASN A 40 7.14 1.22 -11.56
CA ASN A 40 8.11 0.25 -11.04
C ASN A 40 7.65 -0.46 -9.76
N THR A 41 6.35 -0.63 -9.60
CA THR A 41 5.77 -1.30 -8.46
C THR A 41 4.44 -1.93 -8.85
N TYR A 42 3.95 -2.85 -8.04
CA TYR A 42 2.62 -3.40 -8.24
C TYR A 42 1.56 -2.37 -7.88
N ARG A 43 0.50 -2.34 -8.66
CA ARG A 43 -0.62 -1.42 -8.45
C ARG A 43 -1.85 -2.24 -8.10
N PHE A 44 -2.30 -2.16 -6.86
CA PHE A 44 -3.43 -2.93 -6.36
C PHE A 44 -4.66 -2.05 -6.18
N THR A 45 -5.80 -2.56 -6.60
CA THR A 45 -7.09 -1.92 -6.39
C THR A 45 -8.05 -2.83 -5.63
N THR A 46 -7.69 -4.08 -5.37
CA THR A 46 -8.54 -5.06 -4.70
C THR A 46 -7.86 -5.61 -3.45
N LEU A 47 -8.68 -6.03 -2.48
CA LEU A 47 -8.18 -6.66 -1.27
C LEU A 47 -7.58 -8.04 -1.53
N GLU A 48 -8.07 -8.74 -2.55
CA GLU A 48 -7.53 -10.04 -2.96
C GLU A 48 -6.06 -9.94 -3.35
N GLU A 49 -5.70 -8.89 -4.07
CA GLU A 49 -4.31 -8.67 -4.46
C GLU A 49 -3.41 -8.46 -3.25
N ILE A 50 -3.89 -7.74 -2.23
CA ILE A 50 -3.15 -7.55 -0.97
C ILE A 50 -2.96 -8.88 -0.26
N LYS A 51 -4.01 -9.69 -0.20
CA LYS A 51 -3.96 -10.99 0.47
C LYS A 51 -2.93 -11.91 -0.17
N GLU A 52 -2.89 -11.96 -1.50
CA GLU A 52 -1.93 -12.77 -2.24
C GLU A 52 -0.49 -12.26 -2.08
N PHE A 53 -0.32 -10.95 -1.98
CA PHE A 53 0.99 -10.33 -1.83
C PHE A 53 1.65 -10.65 -0.49
N GLU A 54 0.88 -10.84 0.55
CA GLU A 54 1.35 -11.12 1.91
C GLU A 54 2.40 -10.11 2.37
N PRO A 55 2.03 -8.81 2.52
CA PRO A 55 3.00 -7.79 2.90
C PRO A 55 3.58 -8.03 4.29
N GLU A 56 4.85 -7.74 4.43
CA GLU A 56 5.55 -7.80 5.72
C GLU A 56 5.52 -6.46 6.44
N LEU A 57 5.40 -5.38 5.69
CA LEU A 57 5.31 -4.02 6.22
C LEU A 57 4.23 -3.26 5.45
N VAL A 58 3.40 -2.54 6.17
CA VAL A 58 2.42 -1.63 5.59
C VAL A 58 2.75 -0.20 6.01
N ILE A 59 2.88 0.68 5.03
CA ILE A 59 3.11 2.11 5.27
C ILE A 59 1.84 2.86 4.91
N ASN A 60 1.31 3.62 5.86
CA ASN A 60 0.11 4.42 5.65
C ASN A 60 0.47 5.75 5.00
N ALA A 61 0.05 5.95 3.76
CA ALA A 61 0.17 7.21 3.05
C ALA A 61 -1.19 7.82 2.71
N VAL A 62 -2.24 7.34 3.36
CA VAL A 62 -3.60 7.88 3.23
C VAL A 62 -3.73 9.09 4.13
N THR A 63 -4.49 10.10 3.70
CA THR A 63 -4.74 11.27 4.56
C THR A 63 -5.51 10.85 5.83
N VAL A 64 -5.34 11.61 6.90
CA VAL A 64 -5.96 11.31 8.21
C VAL A 64 -7.47 11.07 8.08
N LYS A 65 -8.13 11.84 7.22
CA LYS A 65 -9.59 11.72 7.02
C LYS A 65 -10.02 10.31 6.59
N TYR A 66 -9.21 9.60 5.81
CA TYR A 66 -9.60 8.31 5.24
C TYR A 66 -8.86 7.13 5.87
N THR A 67 -7.96 7.39 6.81
CA THR A 67 -7.10 6.35 7.38
C THR A 67 -7.88 5.21 8.02
N LEU A 68 -8.88 5.54 8.86
CA LEU A 68 -9.67 4.53 9.57
C LEU A 68 -10.42 3.62 8.59
N ASP A 69 -11.03 4.19 7.57
CA ASP A 69 -11.77 3.39 6.58
C ASP A 69 -10.85 2.48 5.79
N ALA A 70 -9.69 2.98 5.39
CA ALA A 70 -8.70 2.18 4.67
C ALA A 70 -8.23 1.01 5.52
N PHE A 71 -7.86 1.24 6.78
CA PHE A 71 -7.39 0.19 7.66
C PHE A 71 -8.47 -0.84 7.99
N ARG A 72 -9.71 -0.43 8.20
CA ARG A 72 -10.81 -1.38 8.45
C ARG A 72 -10.94 -2.41 7.34
N LYS A 73 -10.73 -1.99 6.10
CA LYS A 73 -10.84 -2.88 4.95
C LYS A 73 -9.61 -3.76 4.77
N VAL A 74 -8.44 -3.21 5.06
CA VAL A 74 -7.17 -3.87 4.76
C VAL A 74 -6.71 -4.81 5.87
N LEU A 75 -6.90 -4.44 7.13
CA LEU A 75 -6.44 -5.25 8.27
C LEU A 75 -6.82 -6.73 8.20
N PRO A 76 -8.07 -7.10 7.85
CA PRO A 76 -8.44 -8.51 7.82
C PRO A 76 -7.68 -9.35 6.79
N VAL A 77 -7.08 -8.74 5.77
CA VAL A 77 -6.36 -9.47 4.72
C VAL A 77 -4.85 -9.45 4.90
N LEU A 78 -4.35 -8.79 5.95
CA LEU A 78 -2.92 -8.75 6.24
C LEU A 78 -2.46 -9.98 7.02
N PRO A 79 -1.20 -10.42 6.82
CA PRO A 79 -0.61 -11.44 7.69
C PRO A 79 -0.61 -10.99 9.16
N LYS A 80 -0.67 -11.95 10.07
CA LYS A 80 -0.74 -11.66 11.51
C LYS A 80 0.48 -10.92 12.04
N ASP A 81 1.63 -11.19 11.49
CA ASP A 81 2.91 -10.61 11.91
C ASP A 81 3.33 -9.41 11.07
N CYS A 82 2.42 -8.89 10.26
CA CYS A 82 2.69 -7.71 9.45
C CYS A 82 2.90 -6.48 10.33
N ILE A 83 3.98 -5.74 10.06
CA ILE A 83 4.30 -4.50 10.77
C ILE A 83 3.57 -3.34 10.09
N ILE A 84 2.94 -2.49 10.88
CA ILE A 84 2.20 -1.33 10.37
C ILE A 84 2.89 -0.06 10.83
N SER A 85 3.23 0.80 9.88
CA SER A 85 3.86 2.09 10.15
C SER A 85 2.98 3.23 9.65
N ASP A 86 2.90 4.26 10.44
CA ASP A 86 2.16 5.46 10.07
C ASP A 86 2.95 6.34 9.11
#